data_d4b423c3c9e66aeb52815586cf719eb1
#
_entry.id   d4b423c3c9e66aeb52815586cf719eb1
#
_cell.length_a   1.000
_cell.length_b   1.000
_cell.length_c   1.000
_cell.angle_alpha   90.00
_cell.angle_beta   90.00
_cell.angle_gamma   90.00
#
_symmetry.space_group_name_H-M   'P 1'
#
loop_
_entity.id
_entity.type
_entity.pdbx_description
1 polymer ?
#
loop_
_entity_poly.entity_id
_entity_poly.type
_entity_poly.pdbx_seq_one_letter_code
_entity_poly.pdbx_strand_id
1 'polypeptide(L)'
;TLNDYELRQLDVKTAYLNGPLEEEIYMVAPPGVGAPYWRLRKGLYGLRQAGRQWYLTLHETYSSLKYTCCESDWSIYTCNIGDDVTISATSVDDILLVTNSKTASDIATDELRKKFTITDGGDAQWLLGCRISRWRNNRILKIDQEFFLVRILREFGMEFCNSTVTPCPKWRLMTDMCPKSDDDRRTVASLPYCAIVGKCMYLSTCTRPDISYAVRELARFMSNYGQQHFDAAKHLLRYLQRTRSRGLVYSRIPNTFPMFRTFADSDWAMSEGRRSVSGYIIECAGAPIAWSSKQQGIVALSSCEAEYLACAHCTRQIVWTRSLFREMGFNQANPTTLFCDNKGTVSCTHDPHSHSQMKHIDIWAHYICDCVNKRSIDVHHIPGVDNPADLLTKPLAKVIHSKWLTRLRLYAGQGGVSSAEVA
;
A
#
# COMPACT_ATOMS: atom_id res chain seq x y z
N THR A 1 15.11 9.85 0.28
CA THR A 1 15.51 10.43 1.57
C THR A 1 16.84 9.89 2.06
N LEU A 2 17.03 8.54 2.18
CA LEU A 2 18.26 7.96 2.71
C LEU A 2 19.47 8.29 1.81
N ASN A 3 19.38 7.98 0.51
CA ASN A 3 20.48 8.13 -0.46
C ASN A 3 20.41 9.41 -1.30
N ASP A 4 19.34 10.22 -1.14
CA ASP A 4 19.09 11.45 -1.90
C ASP A 4 19.06 11.30 -3.42
N TYR A 5 18.56 10.19 -3.90
CA TYR A 5 18.43 9.93 -5.33
C TYR A 5 17.54 10.96 -6.04
N GLU A 6 17.79 11.22 -7.30
CA GLU A 6 16.91 11.97 -8.18
C GLU A 6 15.62 11.17 -8.41
N LEU A 7 14.49 11.87 -8.48
CA LEU A 7 13.19 11.31 -8.78
C LEU A 7 12.61 12.07 -9.96
N ARG A 8 12.54 11.43 -11.12
CA ARG A 8 12.04 12.05 -12.35
C ARG A 8 10.80 11.33 -12.84
N GLN A 9 9.78 12.08 -13.18
CA GLN A 9 8.53 11.56 -13.72
C GLN A 9 8.51 11.71 -15.24
N LEU A 10 8.24 10.61 -15.95
CA LEU A 10 8.05 10.57 -17.38
C LEU A 10 6.68 9.99 -17.70
N ASP A 11 6.07 10.45 -18.79
CA ASP A 11 4.78 9.99 -19.30
C ASP A 11 4.93 9.55 -20.75
N VAL A 12 4.55 8.31 -21.06
CA VAL A 12 4.60 7.76 -22.42
C VAL A 12 3.31 8.08 -23.14
N LYS A 13 3.39 8.92 -24.17
CA LYS A 13 2.22 9.26 -24.98
C LYS A 13 1.60 8.02 -25.63
N THR A 14 0.31 7.85 -25.40
CA THR A 14 -0.47 6.76 -26.04
C THR A 14 0.17 5.38 -25.87
N ALA A 15 0.51 5.00 -24.64
CA ALA A 15 1.28 3.79 -24.29
C ALA A 15 0.81 2.55 -25.06
N TYR A 16 -0.49 2.22 -25.05
CA TYR A 16 -1.02 1.04 -25.75
C TYR A 16 -0.87 1.08 -27.26
N LEU A 17 -0.85 2.27 -27.88
CA LEU A 17 -0.62 2.41 -29.33
C LEU A 17 0.84 2.11 -29.75
N ASN A 18 1.75 1.90 -28.80
CA ASN A 18 3.13 1.47 -29.11
C ASN A 18 3.23 -0.06 -29.20
N GLY A 19 2.29 -0.84 -28.60
CA GLY A 19 2.29 -2.29 -28.67
C GLY A 19 1.67 -2.80 -29.97
N PRO A 20 2.36 -3.68 -30.75
CA PRO A 20 1.78 -4.31 -31.92
C PRO A 20 0.67 -5.29 -31.53
N LEU A 21 -0.30 -5.51 -32.41
CA LEU A 21 -1.30 -6.57 -32.27
C LEU A 21 -0.89 -7.76 -33.13
N GLU A 22 -0.82 -8.95 -32.53
CA GLU A 22 -0.57 -10.21 -33.21
C GLU A 22 -1.84 -10.78 -33.82
N GLU A 23 -2.99 -10.47 -33.22
CA GLU A 23 -4.30 -10.96 -33.62
C GLU A 23 -4.99 -10.01 -34.62
N GLU A 24 -5.77 -10.55 -35.56
CA GLU A 24 -6.62 -9.76 -36.44
C GLU A 24 -7.85 -9.26 -35.67
N ILE A 25 -7.87 -7.96 -35.39
CA ILE A 25 -8.98 -7.30 -34.69
C ILE A 25 -9.54 -6.21 -35.60
N TYR A 26 -10.86 -6.23 -35.75
CA TYR A 26 -11.60 -5.22 -36.48
C TYR A 26 -12.49 -4.42 -35.54
N MET A 27 -12.56 -3.12 -35.76
CA MET A 27 -13.48 -2.22 -35.06
C MET A 27 -14.38 -1.53 -36.06
N VAL A 28 -15.60 -1.19 -35.65
CA VAL A 28 -16.51 -0.37 -36.46
C VAL A 28 -15.88 1.02 -36.60
N ALA A 29 -15.80 1.50 -37.83
CA ALA A 29 -15.24 2.83 -38.07
C ALA A 29 -16.14 3.92 -37.48
N PRO A 30 -15.56 5.06 -37.03
CA PRO A 30 -16.35 6.21 -36.60
C PRO A 30 -17.30 6.71 -37.71
N PRO A 31 -18.43 7.31 -37.35
CA PRO A 31 -19.34 7.93 -38.33
C PRO A 31 -18.61 8.96 -39.20
N GLY A 32 -18.90 8.96 -40.51
CA GLY A 32 -18.32 9.91 -41.47
C GLY A 32 -17.02 9.45 -42.13
N VAL A 33 -16.54 8.25 -41.85
CA VAL A 33 -15.38 7.65 -42.52
C VAL A 33 -15.85 6.66 -43.58
N GLY A 34 -15.21 6.70 -44.76
CA GLY A 34 -15.69 5.94 -45.96
C GLY A 34 -15.58 4.41 -45.88
N ALA A 35 -15.03 3.82 -44.84
CA ALA A 35 -14.92 2.38 -44.65
C ALA A 35 -15.74 1.93 -43.42
N PRO A 36 -16.53 0.83 -43.51
CA PRO A 36 -17.38 0.37 -42.41
C PRO A 36 -16.57 -0.23 -41.22
N TYR A 37 -15.39 -0.78 -41.51
CA TYR A 37 -14.53 -1.42 -40.50
C TYR A 37 -13.07 -1.04 -40.70
N TRP A 38 -12.36 -0.95 -39.58
CA TRP A 38 -10.91 -0.75 -39.52
C TRP A 38 -10.23 -1.97 -38.92
N ARG A 39 -9.22 -2.49 -39.57
CA ARG A 39 -8.31 -3.47 -38.99
C ARG A 39 -7.29 -2.75 -38.09
N LEU A 40 -7.28 -3.13 -36.84
CA LEU A 40 -6.30 -2.58 -35.87
C LEU A 40 -4.94 -3.26 -36.06
N ARG A 41 -3.89 -2.48 -36.13
CA ARG A 41 -2.50 -2.97 -36.20
C ARG A 41 -1.78 -2.82 -34.87
N LYS A 42 -2.27 -1.97 -33.98
CA LYS A 42 -1.67 -1.64 -32.68
C LYS A 42 -2.72 -1.69 -31.58
N GLY A 43 -2.27 -1.90 -30.35
CA GLY A 43 -3.13 -1.89 -29.18
C GLY A 43 -3.93 -0.60 -29.06
N LEU A 44 -5.19 -0.70 -28.65
CA LEU A 44 -6.08 0.44 -28.39
C LEU A 44 -6.62 0.33 -26.97
N TYR A 45 -6.83 1.48 -26.33
CA TYR A 45 -7.47 1.53 -25.00
C TYR A 45 -8.84 0.86 -25.05
N GLY A 46 -9.09 -0.08 -24.12
CA GLY A 46 -10.30 -0.91 -24.08
C GLY A 46 -10.13 -2.33 -24.63
N LEU A 47 -9.09 -2.65 -25.39
CA LEU A 47 -8.79 -4.01 -25.79
C LEU A 47 -8.17 -4.80 -24.63
N ARG A 48 -8.63 -6.04 -24.42
CA ARG A 48 -8.14 -6.91 -23.33
C ARG A 48 -6.64 -7.21 -23.42
N GLN A 49 -6.10 -7.38 -24.63
CA GLN A 49 -4.70 -7.72 -24.89
C GLN A 49 -3.77 -6.50 -24.95
N ALA A 50 -4.30 -5.27 -25.05
CA ALA A 50 -3.47 -4.07 -25.24
C ALA A 50 -2.46 -3.87 -24.08
N GLY A 51 -2.88 -4.11 -22.83
CA GLY A 51 -2.01 -4.03 -21.67
C GLY A 51 -0.84 -5.02 -21.72
N ARG A 52 -1.10 -6.26 -22.15
CA ARG A 52 -0.06 -7.30 -22.32
C ARG A 52 0.92 -6.93 -23.44
N GLN A 53 0.41 -6.50 -24.60
CA GLN A 53 1.27 -6.13 -25.73
C GLN A 53 2.15 -4.91 -25.40
N TRP A 54 1.59 -3.95 -24.70
CA TRP A 54 2.38 -2.81 -24.19
C TRP A 54 3.46 -3.26 -23.21
N TYR A 55 3.11 -4.10 -22.23
CA TYR A 55 4.09 -4.65 -21.30
C TYR A 55 5.24 -5.36 -22.03
N LEU A 56 4.96 -6.22 -23.02
CA LEU A 56 5.99 -6.92 -23.79
C LEU A 56 6.88 -5.95 -24.54
N THR A 57 6.32 -4.94 -25.20
CA THR A 57 7.05 -3.91 -25.93
C THR A 57 7.97 -3.11 -24.99
N LEU A 58 7.45 -2.76 -23.81
CA LEU A 58 8.23 -2.03 -22.79
C LEU A 58 9.34 -2.90 -22.22
N HIS A 59 9.06 -4.17 -21.91
CA HIS A 59 10.03 -5.14 -21.41
C HIS A 59 11.17 -5.39 -22.42
N GLU A 60 10.86 -5.59 -23.69
CA GLU A 60 11.87 -5.72 -24.76
C GLU A 60 12.72 -4.44 -24.88
N THR A 61 12.09 -3.29 -24.75
CA THR A 61 12.80 -2.00 -24.78
C THR A 61 13.79 -1.90 -23.63
N TYR A 62 13.36 -2.13 -22.37
CA TYR A 62 14.25 -2.11 -21.23
C TYR A 62 15.36 -3.15 -21.34
N SER A 63 15.05 -4.37 -21.81
CA SER A 63 16.06 -5.41 -22.03
C SER A 63 17.11 -4.99 -23.09
N SER A 64 16.69 -4.33 -24.18
CA SER A 64 17.59 -3.79 -25.20
C SER A 64 18.51 -2.68 -24.66
N LEU A 65 18.07 -1.96 -23.63
CA LEU A 65 18.81 -0.92 -22.91
C LEU A 65 19.60 -1.48 -21.71
N LYS A 66 19.71 -2.81 -21.58
CA LYS A 66 20.44 -3.53 -20.53
C LYS A 66 19.87 -3.36 -19.12
N TYR A 67 18.60 -3.04 -19.00
CA TYR A 67 17.92 -3.10 -17.73
C TYR A 67 17.52 -4.54 -17.39
N THR A 68 17.61 -4.88 -16.11
CA THR A 68 17.13 -6.14 -15.55
C THR A 68 15.77 -5.93 -14.90
N CYS A 69 14.78 -6.73 -15.28
CA CYS A 69 13.46 -6.73 -14.64
C CYS A 69 13.54 -7.41 -13.28
N CYS A 70 12.94 -6.83 -12.24
CA CYS A 70 12.83 -7.47 -10.93
C CYS A 70 11.84 -8.64 -11.00
N GLU A 71 12.23 -9.81 -10.47
CA GLU A 71 11.35 -10.99 -10.39
C GLU A 71 10.25 -10.81 -9.35
N SER A 72 10.55 -10.05 -8.29
CA SER A 72 9.59 -9.74 -7.22
C SER A 72 8.47 -8.78 -7.68
N ASP A 73 8.73 -7.91 -8.66
CA ASP A 73 7.75 -7.00 -9.27
C ASP A 73 8.16 -6.65 -10.71
N TRP A 74 7.45 -7.17 -11.66
CA TRP A 74 7.73 -7.01 -13.09
C TRP A 74 7.49 -5.59 -13.65
N SER A 75 7.00 -4.68 -12.83
CA SER A 75 6.91 -3.26 -13.16
C SER A 75 8.18 -2.48 -12.82
N ILE A 76 9.16 -3.11 -12.17
CA ILE A 76 10.40 -2.49 -11.72
C ILE A 76 11.59 -3.05 -12.51
N TYR A 77 12.37 -2.13 -13.03
CA TYR A 77 13.59 -2.40 -13.80
C TYR A 77 14.78 -1.72 -13.16
N THR A 78 15.93 -2.36 -13.17
CA THR A 78 17.18 -1.82 -12.61
C THR A 78 18.30 -1.87 -13.64
N CYS A 79 19.13 -0.83 -13.66
CA CYS A 79 20.33 -0.78 -14.48
C CYS A 79 21.46 -0.14 -13.67
N ASN A 80 22.60 -0.82 -13.61
CA ASN A 80 23.80 -0.32 -12.97
C ASN A 80 24.93 -0.24 -14.01
N ILE A 81 25.45 0.95 -14.28
CA ILE A 81 26.56 1.17 -15.23
C ILE A 81 27.66 1.93 -14.48
N GLY A 82 28.77 1.23 -14.17
CA GLY A 82 29.79 1.79 -13.27
C GLY A 82 29.18 2.09 -11.90
N ASP A 83 29.30 3.34 -11.46
CA ASP A 83 28.75 3.83 -10.20
C ASP A 83 27.32 4.38 -10.32
N ASP A 84 26.79 4.48 -11.55
CA ASP A 84 25.45 4.98 -11.80
C ASP A 84 24.42 3.88 -11.55
N VAL A 85 23.44 4.21 -10.71
CA VAL A 85 22.30 3.36 -10.36
C VAL A 85 21.04 3.97 -10.92
N THR A 86 20.30 3.20 -11.72
CA THR A 86 18.99 3.59 -12.24
C THR A 86 17.95 2.54 -11.89
N ILE A 87 16.87 2.96 -11.25
CA ILE A 87 15.69 2.15 -10.97
C ILE A 87 14.53 2.82 -11.71
N SER A 88 13.80 2.05 -12.50
CA SER A 88 12.62 2.52 -13.22
C SER A 88 11.39 1.75 -12.72
N ALA A 89 10.43 2.45 -12.17
CA ALA A 89 9.12 1.89 -11.81
C ALA A 89 8.07 2.37 -12.82
N THR A 90 7.34 1.42 -13.42
CA THR A 90 6.43 1.68 -14.54
C THR A 90 5.00 1.35 -14.18
N SER A 91 4.06 2.18 -14.59
CA SER A 91 2.62 1.91 -14.45
C SER A 91 1.88 2.41 -15.69
N VAL A 92 1.69 1.53 -16.65
CA VAL A 92 1.12 1.78 -17.97
C VAL A 92 1.91 2.87 -18.71
N ASP A 93 1.49 4.12 -18.67
CA ASP A 93 2.09 5.31 -19.31
C ASP A 93 3.01 6.10 -18.36
N ASP A 94 2.81 5.99 -17.06
CA ASP A 94 3.65 6.62 -16.04
C ASP A 94 4.95 5.83 -15.80
N ILE A 95 6.09 6.53 -15.83
CA ILE A 95 7.43 6.01 -15.48
C ILE A 95 8.03 6.91 -14.40
N LEU A 96 8.42 6.33 -13.29
CA LEU A 96 9.23 6.97 -12.25
C LEU A 96 10.66 6.49 -12.37
N LEU A 97 11.58 7.38 -12.77
CA LEU A 97 13.02 7.12 -12.73
C LEU A 97 13.58 7.57 -11.38
N VAL A 98 14.33 6.66 -10.75
CA VAL A 98 15.05 6.88 -9.49
C VAL A 98 16.54 6.65 -9.78
N THR A 99 17.36 7.70 -9.69
CA THR A 99 18.78 7.61 -10.06
C THR A 99 19.66 8.26 -8.99
N ASN A 100 20.89 7.80 -8.86
CA ASN A 100 21.84 8.37 -7.90
C ASN A 100 22.52 9.66 -8.40
N SER A 101 22.39 9.97 -9.69
CA SER A 101 22.93 11.18 -10.29
C SER A 101 21.98 11.80 -11.32
N LYS A 102 22.09 13.13 -11.53
CA LYS A 102 21.33 13.81 -12.57
C LYS A 102 21.75 13.35 -13.97
N THR A 103 23.03 13.08 -14.16
CA THR A 103 23.57 12.59 -15.44
C THR A 103 22.96 11.24 -15.82
N ALA A 104 22.89 10.28 -14.87
CA ALA A 104 22.22 9.00 -15.08
C ALA A 104 20.73 9.18 -15.43
N SER A 105 20.06 10.13 -14.77
CA SER A 105 18.65 10.46 -15.05
C SER A 105 18.46 11.01 -16.47
N ASP A 106 19.35 11.90 -16.93
CA ASP A 106 19.29 12.47 -18.28
C ASP A 106 19.57 11.40 -19.34
N ILE A 107 20.59 10.56 -19.15
CA ILE A 107 20.92 9.45 -20.05
C ILE A 107 19.72 8.47 -20.16
N ALA A 108 19.19 8.01 -19.06
CA ALA A 108 18.05 7.09 -19.04
C ALA A 108 16.81 7.68 -19.75
N THR A 109 16.56 8.98 -19.54
CA THR A 109 15.46 9.69 -20.19
C THR A 109 15.66 9.77 -21.71
N ASP A 110 16.86 10.09 -22.18
CA ASP A 110 17.16 10.20 -23.60
C ASP A 110 17.15 8.84 -24.32
N GLU A 111 17.55 7.78 -23.64
CA GLU A 111 17.44 6.41 -24.17
C GLU A 111 15.98 6.00 -24.38
N LEU A 112 15.11 6.28 -23.42
CA LEU A 112 13.68 6.00 -23.55
C LEU A 112 13.02 6.89 -24.61
N ARG A 113 13.43 8.15 -24.77
CA ARG A 113 12.94 9.07 -25.83
C ARG A 113 13.28 8.60 -27.24
N LYS A 114 14.37 7.86 -27.43
CA LYS A 114 14.69 7.26 -28.73
C LYS A 114 13.70 6.18 -29.15
N LYS A 115 12.97 5.60 -28.20
CA LYS A 115 12.04 4.49 -28.41
C LYS A 115 10.58 4.92 -28.38
N PHE A 116 10.24 5.86 -27.51
CA PHE A 116 8.87 6.30 -27.25
C PHE A 116 8.75 7.83 -27.28
N THR A 117 7.57 8.31 -27.65
CA THR A 117 7.24 9.73 -27.47
C THR A 117 6.93 9.97 -26.00
N ILE A 118 7.82 10.68 -25.30
CA ILE A 118 7.76 10.89 -23.85
C ILE A 118 7.58 12.37 -23.53
N THR A 119 6.65 12.65 -22.63
CA THR A 119 6.55 13.91 -21.91
C THR A 119 7.38 13.80 -20.64
N ASP A 120 8.30 14.72 -20.44
CA ASP A 120 9.14 14.79 -19.27
C ASP A 120 8.52 15.76 -18.26
N GLY A 121 8.09 15.23 -17.14
CA GLY A 121 7.49 15.98 -16.02
C GLY A 121 8.53 16.62 -15.10
N GLY A 122 9.84 16.36 -15.32
CA GLY A 122 10.91 16.80 -14.41
C GLY A 122 10.86 16.07 -13.07
N ASP A 123 11.12 16.81 -11.98
CA ASP A 123 11.06 16.25 -10.62
C ASP A 123 9.67 15.67 -10.32
N ALA A 124 9.62 14.44 -9.82
CA ALA A 124 8.37 13.74 -9.55
C ALA A 124 7.55 14.48 -8.48
N GLN A 125 6.38 14.98 -8.87
CA GLN A 125 5.41 15.65 -7.99
C GLN A 125 4.15 14.81 -7.78
N TRP A 126 3.86 13.92 -8.71
CA TRP A 126 2.68 13.06 -8.70
C TRP A 126 3.02 11.66 -9.18
N LEU A 127 2.50 10.66 -8.50
CA LEU A 127 2.57 9.27 -8.95
C LEU A 127 1.30 8.55 -8.54
N LEU A 128 0.60 7.93 -9.51
CA LEU A 128 -0.60 7.14 -9.26
C LEU A 128 -1.63 7.87 -8.34
N GLY A 129 -1.87 9.16 -8.59
CA GLY A 129 -2.82 9.96 -7.82
C GLY A 129 -2.37 10.35 -6.40
N CYS A 130 -1.11 10.05 -6.05
CA CYS A 130 -0.48 10.52 -4.82
C CYS A 130 0.42 11.71 -5.12
N ARG A 131 0.35 12.74 -4.28
CA ARG A 131 1.27 13.88 -4.34
C ARG A 131 2.57 13.52 -3.63
N ILE A 132 3.70 13.85 -4.28
CA ILE A 132 5.05 13.73 -3.74
C ILE A 132 5.56 15.14 -3.45
N SER A 133 5.86 15.42 -2.19
CA SER A 133 6.49 16.67 -1.76
C SER A 133 7.86 16.36 -1.18
N ARG A 134 8.90 17.06 -1.65
CA ARG A 134 10.28 16.76 -1.26
C ARG A 134 10.99 18.01 -0.78
N TRP A 135 11.61 17.90 0.40
CA TRP A 135 12.50 18.93 0.98
C TRP A 135 13.90 18.37 1.09
N ARG A 136 14.70 18.54 0.02
CA ARG A 136 16.03 17.92 -0.12
C ARG A 136 16.98 18.33 1.01
N ASN A 137 17.04 19.61 1.36
CA ASN A 137 17.90 20.12 2.41
C ASN A 137 17.65 19.43 3.77
N ASN A 138 16.41 19.04 4.03
CA ASN A 138 16.00 18.38 5.26
C ASN A 138 15.97 16.84 5.12
N ARG A 139 16.24 16.31 3.92
CA ARG A 139 16.10 14.86 3.63
C ARG A 139 14.72 14.32 3.96
N ILE A 140 13.69 15.12 3.71
CA ILE A 140 12.28 14.77 3.95
C ILE A 140 11.55 14.56 2.62
N LEU A 141 10.73 13.52 2.58
CA LEU A 141 9.79 13.24 1.49
C LEU A 141 8.43 12.92 2.10
N LYS A 142 7.38 13.59 1.62
CA LYS A 142 5.99 13.31 2.01
C LYS A 142 5.20 12.80 0.83
N ILE A 143 4.39 11.77 1.08
CA ILE A 143 3.42 11.24 0.12
C ILE A 143 2.03 11.38 0.70
N ASP A 144 1.13 12.07 0.01
CA ASP A 144 -0.25 12.27 0.44
C ASP A 144 -1.24 12.25 -0.73
N GLN A 145 -2.53 12.13 -0.40
CA GLN A 145 -3.65 12.13 -1.33
C GLN A 145 -4.66 13.25 -1.02
N GLU A 146 -4.20 14.39 -0.52
CA GLU A 146 -5.09 15.50 -0.09
C GLU A 146 -6.05 15.93 -1.21
N PHE A 147 -5.59 16.06 -2.44
CA PHE A 147 -6.43 16.46 -3.57
C PHE A 147 -7.55 15.45 -3.87
N PHE A 148 -7.21 14.16 -3.85
CA PHE A 148 -8.19 13.10 -4.03
C PHE A 148 -9.21 13.10 -2.89
N LEU A 149 -8.77 13.28 -1.67
CA LEU A 149 -9.62 13.35 -0.48
C LEU A 149 -10.58 14.56 -0.53
N VAL A 150 -10.09 15.74 -0.88
CA VAL A 150 -10.95 16.94 -1.01
C VAL A 150 -12.02 16.72 -2.08
N ARG A 151 -11.68 16.06 -3.19
CA ARG A 151 -12.65 15.69 -4.23
C ARG A 151 -13.72 14.74 -3.71
N ILE A 152 -13.33 13.71 -2.91
CA ILE A 152 -14.28 12.82 -2.24
C ILE A 152 -15.23 13.60 -1.33
N LEU A 153 -14.71 14.46 -0.48
CA LEU A 153 -15.52 15.23 0.46
C LEU A 153 -16.52 16.14 -0.26
N ARG A 154 -16.14 16.77 -1.37
CA ARG A 154 -17.05 17.58 -2.21
C ARG A 154 -18.14 16.75 -2.87
N GLU A 155 -17.76 15.62 -3.46
CA GLU A 155 -18.67 14.71 -4.15
C GLU A 155 -19.80 14.22 -3.23
N PHE A 156 -19.49 13.97 -1.96
CA PHE A 156 -20.47 13.50 -0.98
C PHE A 156 -21.04 14.59 -0.07
N GLY A 157 -20.79 15.87 -0.37
CA GLY A 157 -21.31 17.01 0.42
C GLY A 157 -20.75 17.11 1.84
N MET A 158 -19.54 16.56 2.08
CA MET A 158 -18.91 16.47 3.39
C MET A 158 -17.74 17.44 3.60
N GLU A 159 -17.51 18.39 2.69
CA GLU A 159 -16.38 19.34 2.76
C GLU A 159 -16.41 20.20 4.02
N PHE A 160 -17.59 20.60 4.47
CA PHE A 160 -17.80 21.47 5.64
C PHE A 160 -18.47 20.75 6.82
N CYS A 161 -18.41 19.44 6.86
CA CYS A 161 -19.04 18.65 7.92
C CYS A 161 -18.32 18.82 9.25
N ASN A 162 -19.05 18.63 10.36
CA ASN A 162 -18.47 18.56 11.69
C ASN A 162 -17.49 17.38 11.77
N SER A 163 -16.23 17.66 12.07
CA SER A 163 -15.16 16.66 12.09
C SER A 163 -15.20 15.74 13.32
N THR A 164 -14.61 14.56 13.20
CA THR A 164 -14.38 13.62 14.31
C THR A 164 -12.88 13.36 14.51
N VAL A 165 -12.53 12.79 15.67
CA VAL A 165 -11.13 12.61 16.08
C VAL A 165 -10.60 11.19 15.84
N THR A 166 -11.49 10.20 15.62
CA THR A 166 -11.17 8.80 15.36
C THR A 166 -11.93 8.31 14.14
N PRO A 167 -11.38 7.36 13.35
CA PRO A 167 -12.01 6.88 12.12
C PRO A 167 -13.21 5.98 12.36
N CYS A 168 -13.27 5.31 13.52
CA CYS A 168 -14.35 4.41 13.86
C CYS A 168 -15.40 5.10 14.75
N PRO A 169 -16.70 4.83 14.56
CA PRO A 169 -17.73 5.24 15.50
C PRO A 169 -17.57 4.48 16.83
N LYS A 170 -18.33 4.90 17.86
CA LYS A 170 -18.32 4.24 19.18
C LYS A 170 -19.02 2.88 19.20
N TRP A 171 -19.85 2.58 18.22
CA TRP A 171 -20.56 1.31 18.09
C TRP A 171 -19.85 0.40 17.08
N ARG A 172 -20.05 -0.89 17.20
CA ARG A 172 -19.58 -1.91 16.25
C ARG A 172 -20.58 -2.09 15.13
N LEU A 173 -20.06 -2.40 13.95
CA LEU A 173 -20.87 -2.80 12.80
C LEU A 173 -21.20 -4.29 12.90
N MET A 174 -22.49 -4.62 12.81
CA MET A 174 -23.03 -5.96 13.02
C MET A 174 -23.99 -6.35 11.89
N THR A 175 -24.16 -7.64 11.66
CA THR A 175 -25.07 -8.16 10.62
C THR A 175 -26.55 -7.92 10.93
N ASP A 176 -26.92 -7.73 12.18
CA ASP A 176 -28.29 -7.39 12.58
C ASP A 176 -28.72 -5.97 12.13
N MET A 177 -27.76 -5.11 11.80
CA MET A 177 -27.96 -3.78 11.22
C MET A 177 -28.22 -3.81 9.71
N CYS A 178 -28.11 -5.00 9.08
CA CYS A 178 -28.39 -5.16 7.65
C CYS A 178 -29.91 -5.13 7.39
N PRO A 179 -30.35 -4.68 6.20
CA PRO A 179 -31.76 -4.71 5.81
C PRO A 179 -32.32 -6.13 5.88
N LYS A 180 -33.49 -6.28 6.51
CA LYS A 180 -34.15 -7.58 6.68
C LYS A 180 -35.31 -7.78 5.69
N SER A 181 -35.89 -6.68 5.21
CA SER A 181 -36.97 -6.67 4.23
C SER A 181 -36.53 -6.07 2.89
N ASP A 182 -37.29 -6.32 1.83
CA ASP A 182 -37.05 -5.69 0.54
C ASP A 182 -37.34 -4.19 0.56
N ASP A 183 -38.22 -3.75 1.44
CA ASP A 183 -38.52 -2.31 1.64
C ASP A 183 -37.33 -1.59 2.29
N ASP A 184 -36.74 -2.19 3.31
CA ASP A 184 -35.51 -1.68 3.92
C ASP A 184 -34.37 -1.58 2.88
N ARG A 185 -34.24 -2.61 2.02
CA ARG A 185 -33.24 -2.62 0.94
C ARG A 185 -33.45 -1.48 -0.04
N ARG A 186 -34.72 -1.23 -0.46
CA ARG A 186 -35.06 -0.12 -1.35
C ARG A 186 -34.71 1.23 -0.73
N THR A 187 -34.97 1.39 0.57
CA THR A 187 -34.67 2.63 1.29
C THR A 187 -33.18 2.95 1.27
N VAL A 188 -32.32 1.97 1.45
CA VAL A 188 -30.86 2.20 1.47
C VAL A 188 -30.18 2.10 0.10
N ALA A 189 -30.87 1.59 -0.93
CA ALA A 189 -30.30 1.36 -2.27
C ALA A 189 -29.78 2.65 -2.94
N SER A 190 -30.37 3.80 -2.63
CA SER A 190 -29.94 5.11 -3.16
C SER A 190 -28.71 5.69 -2.46
N LEU A 191 -28.29 5.12 -1.31
CA LEU A 191 -27.17 5.63 -0.54
C LEU A 191 -25.84 5.29 -1.22
N PRO A 192 -24.89 6.23 -1.38
CA PRO A 192 -23.64 5.99 -2.08
C PRO A 192 -22.59 5.24 -1.23
N TYR A 193 -23.02 4.25 -0.45
CA TYR A 193 -22.17 3.52 0.49
C TYR A 193 -20.96 2.86 -0.17
N CYS A 194 -21.21 2.05 -1.20
CA CYS A 194 -20.15 1.33 -1.91
C CYS A 194 -19.14 2.28 -2.57
N ALA A 195 -19.61 3.42 -3.10
CA ALA A 195 -18.75 4.42 -3.69
C ALA A 195 -17.84 5.08 -2.64
N ILE A 196 -18.38 5.42 -1.46
CA ILE A 196 -17.58 5.96 -0.34
C ILE A 196 -16.55 4.94 0.12
N VAL A 197 -16.96 3.69 0.39
CA VAL A 197 -16.06 2.65 0.89
C VAL A 197 -14.97 2.36 -0.14
N GLY A 198 -15.29 2.23 -1.42
CA GLY A 198 -14.30 1.98 -2.48
C GLY A 198 -13.25 3.09 -2.58
N LYS A 199 -13.65 4.36 -2.49
CA LYS A 199 -12.70 5.48 -2.47
C LYS A 199 -11.86 5.52 -1.19
N CYS A 200 -12.43 5.18 -0.04
CA CYS A 200 -11.68 5.05 1.21
C CYS A 200 -10.72 3.85 1.20
N MET A 201 -11.05 2.75 0.49
CA MET A 201 -10.11 1.64 0.28
C MET A 201 -8.85 2.11 -0.44
N TYR A 202 -8.99 2.91 -1.50
CA TYR A 202 -7.83 3.46 -2.22
C TYR A 202 -6.97 4.36 -1.31
N LEU A 203 -7.58 5.23 -0.50
CA LEU A 203 -6.84 6.02 0.49
C LEU A 203 -6.09 5.14 1.50
N SER A 204 -6.76 4.11 2.03
CA SER A 204 -6.22 3.23 3.06
C SER A 204 -5.05 2.38 2.57
N THR A 205 -5.00 2.04 1.29
CA THR A 205 -3.93 1.22 0.70
C THR A 205 -2.71 2.04 0.26
N CYS A 206 -2.89 3.34 -0.06
CA CYS A 206 -1.81 4.15 -0.62
C CYS A 206 -1.10 5.02 0.42
N THR A 207 -1.84 5.77 1.28
CA THR A 207 -1.21 6.78 2.15
C THR A 207 -1.79 6.87 3.55
N ARG A 208 -2.87 6.13 3.84
CA ARG A 208 -3.64 6.29 5.09
C ARG A 208 -3.80 4.98 5.85
N PRO A 209 -2.71 4.42 6.43
CA PRO A 209 -2.80 3.24 7.29
C PRO A 209 -3.75 3.42 8.48
N ASP A 210 -3.92 4.62 8.95
CA ASP A 210 -4.75 5.00 10.09
C ASP A 210 -6.25 4.75 9.90
N ILE A 211 -6.72 4.57 8.67
CA ILE A 211 -8.12 4.24 8.41
C ILE A 211 -8.31 2.77 7.99
N SER A 212 -7.25 1.97 7.87
CA SER A 212 -7.34 0.62 7.29
C SER A 212 -8.29 -0.29 8.07
N TYR A 213 -8.28 -0.24 9.40
CA TYR A 213 -9.23 -0.98 10.21
C TYR A 213 -10.68 -0.54 9.96
N ALA A 214 -10.95 0.76 9.96
CA ALA A 214 -12.31 1.28 9.74
C ALA A 214 -12.83 0.93 8.35
N VAL A 215 -11.99 1.05 7.32
CA VAL A 215 -12.33 0.71 5.94
C VAL A 215 -12.61 -0.79 5.80
N ARG A 216 -11.79 -1.64 6.42
CA ARG A 216 -12.02 -3.10 6.43
C ARG A 216 -13.37 -3.44 7.09
N GLU A 217 -13.70 -2.82 8.22
CA GLU A 217 -15.00 -3.05 8.88
C GLU A 217 -16.17 -2.65 7.97
N LEU A 218 -16.09 -1.49 7.31
CA LEU A 218 -17.11 -1.06 6.37
C LEU A 218 -17.19 -1.99 5.14
N ALA A 219 -16.06 -2.42 4.59
CA ALA A 219 -16.02 -3.26 3.41
C ALA A 219 -16.74 -4.61 3.57
N ARG A 220 -16.85 -5.13 4.80
CA ARG A 220 -17.61 -6.37 5.11
C ARG A 220 -19.08 -6.30 4.71
N PHE A 221 -19.65 -5.11 4.64
CA PHE A 221 -21.07 -4.88 4.42
C PHE A 221 -21.41 -4.31 3.04
N MET A 222 -20.44 -4.25 2.10
CA MET A 222 -20.69 -3.68 0.77
C MET A 222 -21.78 -4.39 -0.02
N SER A 223 -22.00 -5.69 0.21
CA SER A 223 -23.04 -6.49 -0.45
C SER A 223 -24.42 -6.35 0.19
N ASN A 224 -24.49 -5.95 1.48
CA ASN A 224 -25.75 -5.85 2.22
C ASN A 224 -25.61 -4.85 3.38
N TYR A 225 -25.63 -3.56 3.07
CA TYR A 225 -25.49 -2.49 4.06
C TYR A 225 -26.84 -1.89 4.47
N GLY A 226 -26.96 -1.45 5.71
CA GLY A 226 -28.10 -0.68 6.24
C GLY A 226 -27.71 0.75 6.58
N GLN A 227 -28.68 1.51 7.10
CA GLN A 227 -28.49 2.93 7.45
C GLN A 227 -27.33 3.16 8.42
N GLN A 228 -27.18 2.30 9.44
CA GLN A 228 -26.11 2.46 10.43
C GLN A 228 -24.72 2.23 9.83
N HIS A 229 -24.59 1.35 8.84
CA HIS A 229 -23.34 1.17 8.08
C HIS A 229 -23.00 2.44 7.29
N PHE A 230 -24.01 3.06 6.65
CA PHE A 230 -23.83 4.33 5.96
C PHE A 230 -23.46 5.47 6.91
N ASP A 231 -24.05 5.54 8.09
CA ASP A 231 -23.69 6.52 9.11
C ASP A 231 -22.25 6.34 9.62
N ALA A 232 -21.76 5.10 9.70
CA ALA A 232 -20.37 4.81 10.00
C ALA A 232 -19.42 5.24 8.85
N ALA A 233 -19.83 5.08 7.60
CA ALA A 233 -19.07 5.59 6.45
C ALA A 233 -19.00 7.13 6.45
N LYS A 234 -20.10 7.82 6.80
CA LYS A 234 -20.08 9.27 7.02
C LYS A 234 -19.17 9.68 8.18
N HIS A 235 -19.16 8.89 9.27
CA HIS A 235 -18.25 9.13 10.39
C HIS A 235 -16.79 9.07 9.94
N LEU A 236 -16.42 8.10 9.10
CA LEU A 236 -15.09 8.02 8.51
C LEU A 236 -14.77 9.25 7.66
N LEU A 237 -15.71 9.75 6.82
CA LEU A 237 -15.50 10.97 6.05
C LEU A 237 -15.30 12.21 6.95
N ARG A 238 -15.99 12.30 8.08
CA ARG A 238 -15.79 13.35 9.09
C ARG A 238 -14.39 13.29 9.72
N TYR A 239 -13.85 12.12 9.96
CA TYR A 239 -12.47 11.96 10.38
C TYR A 239 -11.48 12.38 9.29
N LEU A 240 -11.73 11.97 8.06
CA LEU A 240 -10.92 12.32 6.91
C LEU A 240 -10.91 13.83 6.64
N GLN A 241 -12.04 14.51 6.80
CA GLN A 241 -12.11 15.97 6.70
C GLN A 241 -11.15 16.66 7.68
N ARG A 242 -11.11 16.22 8.94
CA ARG A 242 -10.19 16.76 9.96
C ARG A 242 -8.72 16.48 9.62
N THR A 243 -8.43 15.38 8.97
CA THR A 243 -7.08 14.87 8.73
C THR A 243 -6.68 14.92 7.26
N ARG A 244 -7.33 15.78 6.46
CA ARG A 244 -7.20 15.81 5.00
C ARG A 244 -5.77 16.01 4.49
N SER A 245 -4.98 16.83 5.19
CA SER A 245 -3.60 17.15 4.82
C SER A 245 -2.57 16.15 5.34
N ARG A 246 -3.00 15.09 6.05
CA ARG A 246 -2.07 14.07 6.55
C ARG A 246 -1.57 13.17 5.43
N GLY A 247 -0.29 12.84 5.49
CA GLY A 247 0.40 11.90 4.60
C GLY A 247 1.56 11.22 5.32
N LEU A 248 2.16 10.26 4.66
CA LEU A 248 3.34 9.54 5.13
C LEU A 248 4.58 10.43 4.94
N VAL A 249 5.34 10.65 6.02
CA VAL A 249 6.54 11.49 6.01
C VAL A 249 7.77 10.64 6.26
N TYR A 250 8.58 10.46 5.24
CA TYR A 250 9.85 9.77 5.29
C TYR A 250 10.98 10.75 5.53
N SER A 251 11.93 10.39 6.38
CA SER A 251 13.11 11.21 6.62
C SER A 251 14.34 10.36 6.82
N ARG A 252 15.51 10.97 6.75
CA ARG A 252 16.74 10.30 7.14
C ARG A 252 16.64 9.86 8.59
N ILE A 253 16.94 8.59 8.84
CA ILE A 253 17.09 8.01 10.17
C ILE A 253 18.58 7.77 10.42
N PRO A 254 19.05 7.74 11.68
CA PRO A 254 20.43 7.39 11.98
C PRO A 254 20.80 6.03 11.40
N ASN A 255 22.06 5.88 10.94
CA ASN A 255 22.54 4.61 10.36
C ASN A 255 22.56 3.44 11.37
N THR A 256 22.40 3.72 12.66
CA THR A 256 22.25 2.72 13.74
C THR A 256 20.89 2.03 13.73
N PHE A 257 19.89 2.59 13.02
CA PHE A 257 18.58 1.95 12.90
C PHE A 257 18.58 0.92 11.76
N PRO A 258 17.93 -0.23 11.94
CA PRO A 258 17.76 -1.19 10.85
C PRO A 258 16.96 -0.58 9.69
N MET A 259 17.23 -1.04 8.48
CA MET A 259 16.51 -0.56 7.28
C MET A 259 15.00 -0.74 7.42
N PHE A 260 14.57 -1.88 7.94
CA PHE A 260 13.16 -2.20 8.20
C PHE A 260 12.90 -2.43 9.68
N ARG A 261 11.77 -1.92 10.15
CA ARG A 261 11.18 -2.28 11.44
C ARG A 261 9.79 -2.79 11.16
N THR A 262 9.46 -3.96 11.69
CA THR A 262 8.19 -4.59 11.36
C THR A 262 7.42 -4.99 12.61
N PHE A 263 6.11 -4.86 12.56
CA PHE A 263 5.22 -5.09 13.69
C PHE A 263 4.03 -5.91 13.24
N ALA A 264 3.65 -6.89 14.05
CA ALA A 264 2.43 -7.65 13.86
C ALA A 264 1.58 -7.63 15.12
N ASP A 265 0.27 -7.67 14.96
CA ASP A 265 -0.73 -7.74 16.02
C ASP A 265 -1.95 -8.50 15.53
N SER A 266 -2.70 -9.07 16.45
CA SER A 266 -4.00 -9.65 16.17
C SER A 266 -5.00 -9.34 17.29
N ASP A 267 -6.24 -8.95 16.93
CA ASP A 267 -7.33 -9.08 17.85
C ASP A 267 -7.72 -10.57 17.96
N TRP A 268 -8.09 -11.05 19.13
CA TRP A 268 -8.56 -12.41 19.26
C TRP A 268 -10.09 -12.48 19.32
N ALA A 269 -10.70 -13.14 18.32
CA ALA A 269 -12.11 -13.49 18.27
C ALA A 269 -13.09 -12.31 18.47
N MET A 270 -12.66 -11.09 18.15
CA MET A 270 -13.44 -9.88 18.37
C MET A 270 -14.48 -9.63 17.26
N SER A 271 -14.32 -10.23 16.08
CA SER A 271 -15.29 -10.08 14.99
C SER A 271 -16.51 -10.98 15.19
N GLU A 272 -17.62 -10.59 14.57
CA GLU A 272 -18.79 -11.45 14.42
C GLU A 272 -18.36 -12.75 13.71
N GLY A 273 -18.75 -13.92 14.22
CA GLY A 273 -18.26 -15.22 13.75
C GLY A 273 -16.91 -15.65 14.33
N ARG A 274 -16.43 -14.96 15.38
CA ARG A 274 -15.22 -15.32 16.15
C ARG A 274 -13.92 -15.36 15.34
N ARG A 275 -13.88 -14.77 14.15
CA ARG A 275 -12.64 -14.63 13.38
C ARG A 275 -11.83 -13.43 13.86
N SER A 276 -10.55 -13.63 14.04
CA SER A 276 -9.60 -12.59 14.41
C SER A 276 -9.22 -11.69 13.25
N VAL A 277 -8.67 -10.53 13.56
CA VAL A 277 -8.10 -9.59 12.58
C VAL A 277 -6.59 -9.57 12.73
N SER A 278 -5.88 -9.87 11.68
CA SER A 278 -4.42 -9.68 11.61
C SER A 278 -4.10 -8.28 11.11
N GLY A 279 -3.16 -7.62 11.78
CA GLY A 279 -2.56 -6.36 11.37
C GLY A 279 -1.04 -6.48 11.27
N TYR A 280 -0.43 -5.82 10.30
CA TYR A 280 1.01 -5.65 10.28
C TYR A 280 1.41 -4.30 9.69
N ILE A 281 2.58 -3.82 10.09
CA ILE A 281 3.23 -2.61 9.57
C ILE A 281 4.69 -2.94 9.28
N ILE A 282 5.17 -2.54 8.10
CA ILE A 282 6.59 -2.52 7.72
C ILE A 282 6.99 -1.06 7.53
N GLU A 283 7.95 -0.60 8.31
CA GLU A 283 8.51 0.75 8.25
C GLU A 283 9.86 0.75 7.54
N CYS A 284 10.10 1.79 6.75
CA CYS A 284 11.40 2.16 6.19
C CYS A 284 11.55 3.68 6.24
N ALA A 285 12.74 4.18 6.52
CA ALA A 285 12.98 5.63 6.64
C ALA A 285 12.03 6.33 7.63
N GLY A 286 11.60 5.63 8.67
CA GLY A 286 10.80 6.14 9.78
C GLY A 286 9.28 6.17 9.54
N ALA A 287 8.78 5.77 8.38
CA ALA A 287 7.35 5.71 8.07
C ALA A 287 6.95 4.38 7.43
N PRO A 288 5.66 3.98 7.47
CA PRO A 288 5.17 2.77 6.83
C PRO A 288 5.41 2.76 5.32
N ILE A 289 5.88 1.62 4.79
CA ILE A 289 5.95 1.31 3.35
C ILE A 289 5.00 0.19 2.96
N ALA A 290 4.57 -0.65 3.92
CA ALA A 290 3.56 -1.66 3.72
C ALA A 290 2.79 -1.88 5.03
N TRP A 291 1.49 -2.13 4.91
CA TRP A 291 0.60 -2.41 6.04
C TRP A 291 -0.62 -3.20 5.57
N SER A 292 -1.27 -3.86 6.52
CA SER A 292 -2.51 -4.59 6.24
C SER A 292 -3.38 -4.68 7.49
N SER A 293 -4.68 -4.59 7.28
CA SER A 293 -5.72 -4.96 8.24
C SER A 293 -6.62 -5.99 7.58
N LYS A 294 -6.52 -7.27 7.98
CA LYS A 294 -7.20 -8.37 7.29
C LYS A 294 -7.84 -9.35 8.29
N GLN A 295 -9.10 -9.71 8.06
CA GLN A 295 -9.75 -10.77 8.81
C GLN A 295 -9.10 -12.12 8.46
N GLN A 296 -8.84 -12.94 9.48
CA GLN A 296 -8.29 -14.29 9.31
C GLN A 296 -9.32 -15.21 8.65
N GLY A 297 -8.85 -16.13 7.81
CA GLY A 297 -9.70 -17.09 7.10
C GLY A 297 -10.27 -18.19 8.03
N ILE A 298 -9.59 -18.44 9.14
CA ILE A 298 -9.93 -19.47 10.15
C ILE A 298 -10.25 -18.82 11.48
N VAL A 299 -10.87 -19.58 12.38
CA VAL A 299 -11.09 -19.19 13.78
C VAL A 299 -9.90 -19.68 14.59
N ALA A 300 -9.13 -18.78 15.17
CA ALA A 300 -8.02 -19.10 16.05
C ALA A 300 -8.53 -19.59 17.40
N LEU A 301 -7.99 -20.68 17.91
CA LEU A 301 -8.41 -21.31 19.18
C LEU A 301 -7.83 -20.61 20.42
N SER A 302 -6.78 -19.80 20.22
CA SER A 302 -6.15 -19.01 21.28
C SER A 302 -5.65 -17.67 20.75
N SER A 303 -5.35 -16.73 21.64
CA SER A 303 -4.71 -15.47 21.29
C SER A 303 -3.31 -15.69 20.69
N CYS A 304 -2.56 -16.66 21.22
CA CYS A 304 -1.24 -17.04 20.69
C CYS A 304 -1.32 -17.48 19.23
N GLU A 305 -2.32 -18.27 18.87
CA GLU A 305 -2.54 -18.71 17.50
C GLU A 305 -2.94 -17.56 16.57
N ALA A 306 -3.84 -16.67 17.02
CA ALA A 306 -4.22 -15.50 16.25
C ALA A 306 -3.01 -14.59 15.98
N GLU A 307 -2.17 -14.36 16.99
CA GLU A 307 -0.91 -13.62 16.86
C GLU A 307 0.08 -14.31 15.93
N TYR A 308 0.18 -15.65 16.03
CA TYR A 308 1.05 -16.42 15.15
C TYR A 308 0.67 -16.26 13.66
N LEU A 309 -0.63 -16.30 13.35
CA LEU A 309 -1.14 -16.06 12.00
C LEU A 309 -0.85 -14.62 11.52
N ALA A 310 -0.93 -13.63 12.41
CA ALA A 310 -0.56 -12.25 12.07
C ALA A 310 0.94 -12.14 11.76
N CYS A 311 1.79 -12.77 12.56
CA CYS A 311 3.24 -12.87 12.30
C CYS A 311 3.52 -13.57 10.97
N ALA A 312 2.81 -14.65 10.62
CA ALA A 312 2.96 -15.35 9.35
C ALA A 312 2.61 -14.47 8.14
N HIS A 313 1.54 -13.70 8.22
CA HIS A 313 1.17 -12.73 7.17
C HIS A 313 2.23 -11.65 7.02
N CYS A 314 2.75 -11.11 8.12
CA CYS A 314 3.84 -10.13 8.12
C CYS A 314 5.12 -10.71 7.52
N THR A 315 5.50 -11.93 7.92
CA THR A 315 6.70 -12.63 7.42
C THR A 315 6.69 -12.78 5.90
N ARG A 316 5.55 -13.14 5.30
CA ARG A 316 5.42 -13.21 3.83
C ARG A 316 5.72 -11.87 3.18
N GLN A 317 5.18 -10.79 3.73
CA GLN A 317 5.43 -9.45 3.21
C GLN A 317 6.89 -9.01 3.42
N ILE A 318 7.50 -9.36 4.56
CA ILE A 318 8.92 -9.08 4.81
C ILE A 318 9.79 -9.79 3.78
N VAL A 319 9.57 -11.08 3.53
CA VAL A 319 10.36 -11.86 2.56
C VAL A 319 10.27 -11.26 1.17
N TRP A 320 9.07 -10.90 0.72
CA TRP A 320 8.85 -10.22 -0.56
C TRP A 320 9.56 -8.85 -0.61
N THR A 321 9.40 -8.03 0.43
CA THR A 321 10.04 -6.71 0.51
C THR A 321 11.56 -6.82 0.46
N ARG A 322 12.14 -7.78 1.21
CA ARG A 322 13.59 -8.05 1.19
C ARG A 322 14.07 -8.46 -0.21
N SER A 323 13.33 -9.34 -0.89
CA SER A 323 13.67 -9.77 -2.26
C SER A 323 13.67 -8.59 -3.21
N LEU A 324 12.61 -7.80 -3.22
CA LEU A 324 12.51 -6.62 -4.07
C LEU A 324 13.64 -5.61 -3.82
N PHE A 325 13.93 -5.30 -2.54
CA PHE A 325 15.01 -4.37 -2.21
C PHE A 325 16.38 -4.91 -2.60
N ARG A 326 16.63 -6.22 -2.46
CA ARG A 326 17.86 -6.87 -2.92
C ARG A 326 18.01 -6.76 -4.44
N GLU A 327 16.94 -7.00 -5.20
CA GLU A 327 16.93 -6.88 -6.66
C GLU A 327 17.15 -5.42 -7.12
N MET A 328 16.70 -4.45 -6.33
CA MET A 328 17.01 -3.02 -6.55
C MET A 328 18.42 -2.60 -6.09
N GLY A 329 19.24 -3.54 -5.57
CA GLY A 329 20.61 -3.26 -5.11
C GLY A 329 20.73 -2.87 -3.63
N PHE A 330 19.64 -2.92 -2.85
CA PHE A 330 19.65 -2.59 -1.42
C PHE A 330 19.70 -3.87 -0.56
N ASN A 331 20.88 -4.44 -0.40
CA ASN A 331 21.10 -5.66 0.36
C ASN A 331 20.90 -5.45 1.87
N GLN A 332 20.21 -6.40 2.52
CA GLN A 332 20.09 -6.47 3.97
C GLN A 332 20.86 -7.67 4.50
N ALA A 333 22.02 -7.42 5.09
CA ALA A 333 22.88 -8.47 5.66
C ALA A 333 22.27 -9.11 6.91
N ASN A 334 21.56 -8.32 7.72
CA ASN A 334 20.95 -8.80 8.96
C ASN A 334 19.50 -9.26 8.74
N PRO A 335 18.99 -10.18 9.58
CA PRO A 335 17.59 -10.53 9.62
C PRO A 335 16.73 -9.28 9.86
N THR A 336 15.54 -9.25 9.26
CA THR A 336 14.57 -8.19 9.56
C THR A 336 13.86 -8.51 10.88
N THR A 337 13.90 -7.56 11.82
CA THR A 337 13.23 -7.73 13.12
C THR A 337 11.72 -7.60 12.97
N LEU A 338 11.00 -8.64 13.41
CA LEU A 338 9.54 -8.67 13.54
C LEU A 338 9.16 -8.59 15.01
N PHE A 339 8.44 -7.53 15.38
CA PHE A 339 7.94 -7.35 16.74
C PHE A 339 6.51 -7.89 16.89
N CYS A 340 6.29 -8.67 17.97
CA CYS A 340 5.00 -9.21 18.37
C CYS A 340 4.87 -9.04 19.90
N ASP A 341 3.67 -8.76 20.42
CA ASP A 341 3.44 -8.55 21.85
C ASP A 341 3.04 -9.82 22.61
N ASN A 342 2.92 -10.94 21.93
CA ASN A 342 2.63 -12.24 22.54
C ASN A 342 3.91 -13.07 22.73
N LYS A 343 4.33 -13.22 24.01
CA LYS A 343 5.54 -13.99 24.37
C LYS A 343 5.46 -15.46 23.94
N GLY A 344 4.26 -16.08 24.01
CA GLY A 344 4.06 -17.46 23.59
C GLY A 344 4.31 -17.61 22.07
N THR A 345 3.79 -16.68 21.29
CA THR A 345 4.03 -16.63 19.83
C THR A 345 5.54 -16.50 19.54
N VAL A 346 6.23 -15.57 20.20
CA VAL A 346 7.69 -15.39 20.01
C VAL A 346 8.44 -16.68 20.35
N SER A 347 8.11 -17.32 21.47
CA SER A 347 8.74 -18.59 21.87
C SER A 347 8.54 -19.67 20.80
N CYS A 348 7.33 -19.81 20.28
CA CYS A 348 7.00 -20.78 19.23
C CYS A 348 7.77 -20.55 17.92
N THR A 349 8.18 -19.33 17.61
CA THR A 349 8.93 -19.06 16.36
C THR A 349 10.37 -19.54 16.44
N HIS A 350 10.92 -19.71 17.63
CA HIS A 350 12.30 -20.15 17.86
C HIS A 350 12.43 -21.61 18.26
N ASP A 351 11.35 -22.24 18.77
CA ASP A 351 11.35 -23.64 19.19
C ASP A 351 10.31 -24.49 18.42
N PRO A 352 10.76 -25.33 17.47
CA PRO A 352 9.87 -26.22 16.70
C PRO A 352 9.09 -27.22 17.57
N HIS A 353 9.57 -27.58 18.77
CA HIS A 353 8.89 -28.55 19.65
C HIS A 353 7.65 -27.97 20.31
N SER A 354 7.51 -26.65 20.39
CA SER A 354 6.35 -25.94 20.95
C SER A 354 5.10 -26.03 20.05
N HIS A 355 5.19 -26.58 18.84
CA HIS A 355 4.11 -26.63 17.85
C HIS A 355 3.05 -27.70 18.11
N SER A 356 3.23 -28.59 19.09
CA SER A 356 2.29 -29.69 19.37
C SER A 356 0.83 -29.26 19.61
N GLN A 357 0.64 -28.01 20.04
CA GLN A 357 -0.66 -27.41 20.31
C GLN A 357 -1.27 -26.63 19.11
N MET A 358 -0.54 -26.49 18.01
CA MET A 358 -0.92 -25.66 16.83
C MET A 358 -1.04 -26.47 15.53
N LYS A 359 -1.41 -27.77 15.62
CA LYS A 359 -1.44 -28.70 14.47
C LYS A 359 -2.26 -28.22 13.27
N HIS A 360 -3.31 -27.44 13.48
CA HIS A 360 -4.18 -26.97 12.41
C HIS A 360 -3.64 -25.71 11.67
N ILE A 361 -2.57 -25.08 12.18
CA ILE A 361 -1.81 -24.02 11.48
C ILE A 361 -0.38 -24.42 11.16
N ASP A 362 -0.12 -25.71 11.13
CA ASP A 362 1.18 -26.34 10.99
C ASP A 362 2.03 -25.77 9.83
N ILE A 363 1.43 -25.60 8.66
CA ILE A 363 2.10 -25.02 7.47
C ILE A 363 2.62 -23.61 7.76
N TRP A 364 1.85 -22.77 8.45
CA TRP A 364 2.28 -21.41 8.80
C TRP A 364 3.36 -21.41 9.88
N ALA A 365 3.27 -22.38 10.80
CA ALA A 365 4.24 -22.56 11.86
C ALA A 365 5.61 -22.94 11.25
N HIS A 366 5.67 -23.93 10.40
CA HIS A 366 6.88 -24.33 9.68
C HIS A 366 7.45 -23.21 8.83
N TYR A 367 6.60 -22.40 8.16
CA TYR A 367 7.04 -21.31 7.31
C TYR A 367 7.80 -20.22 8.10
N ILE A 368 7.30 -19.80 9.26
CA ILE A 368 7.99 -18.79 10.08
C ILE A 368 9.32 -19.33 10.58
N CYS A 369 9.33 -20.56 11.14
CA CYS A 369 10.56 -21.19 11.63
C CYS A 369 11.61 -21.34 10.53
N ASP A 370 11.22 -21.71 9.31
CA ASP A 370 12.12 -21.77 8.16
C ASP A 370 12.73 -20.38 7.85
N CYS A 371 11.92 -19.33 7.90
CA CYS A 371 12.40 -17.95 7.70
C CYS A 371 13.35 -17.48 8.81
N VAL A 372 13.10 -17.88 10.07
CA VAL A 372 14.00 -17.61 11.20
C VAL A 372 15.32 -18.38 11.02
N ASN A 373 15.27 -19.68 10.73
CA ASN A 373 16.44 -20.52 10.49
C ASN A 373 17.31 -20.03 9.32
N LYS A 374 16.67 -19.54 8.25
CA LYS A 374 17.34 -18.91 7.09
C LYS A 374 17.84 -17.49 7.39
N ARG A 375 17.66 -16.98 8.61
CA ARG A 375 18.03 -15.62 9.01
C ARG A 375 17.42 -14.51 8.12
N SER A 376 16.25 -14.77 7.58
CA SER A 376 15.49 -13.77 6.85
C SER A 376 14.76 -12.81 7.78
N ILE A 377 14.26 -13.33 8.90
CA ILE A 377 13.60 -12.60 9.98
C ILE A 377 14.16 -13.02 11.34
N ASP A 378 13.91 -12.18 12.33
CA ASP A 378 14.11 -12.49 13.74
C ASP A 378 12.95 -11.93 14.54
N VAL A 379 12.26 -12.77 15.34
CA VAL A 379 11.00 -12.38 16.01
C VAL A 379 11.29 -12.02 17.45
N HIS A 380 10.90 -10.79 17.85
CA HIS A 380 11.14 -10.24 19.17
C HIS A 380 9.86 -9.82 19.86
N HIS A 381 9.83 -9.94 21.17
CA HIS A 381 8.74 -9.43 21.99
C HIS A 381 8.82 -7.90 22.13
N ILE A 382 7.65 -7.25 22.01
CA ILE A 382 7.45 -5.83 22.34
C ILE A 382 6.26 -5.69 23.31
N PRO A 383 6.28 -4.78 24.27
CA PRO A 383 5.07 -4.50 25.06
C PRO A 383 3.92 -4.04 24.17
N GLY A 384 2.68 -4.52 24.41
CA GLY A 384 1.51 -4.17 23.58
C GLY A 384 1.24 -2.67 23.48
N VAL A 385 1.56 -1.89 24.57
CA VAL A 385 1.46 -0.43 24.54
C VAL A 385 2.42 0.25 23.54
N ASP A 386 3.40 -0.48 23.02
CA ASP A 386 4.40 -0.01 22.07
C ASP A 386 4.26 -0.66 20.69
N ASN A 387 3.22 -1.51 20.49
CA ASN A 387 2.93 -2.16 19.20
C ASN A 387 2.03 -1.29 18.32
N PRO A 388 2.55 -0.61 17.28
CA PRO A 388 1.74 0.25 16.42
C PRO A 388 0.76 -0.52 15.53
N ALA A 389 0.92 -1.84 15.38
CA ALA A 389 0.01 -2.68 14.61
C ALA A 389 -1.40 -2.77 15.24
N ASP A 390 -1.56 -2.40 16.52
CA ASP A 390 -2.85 -2.17 17.20
C ASP A 390 -3.79 -1.27 16.39
N LEU A 391 -3.24 -0.30 15.67
CA LEU A 391 -4.01 0.61 14.81
C LEU A 391 -4.79 -0.12 13.71
N LEU A 392 -4.34 -1.30 13.34
CA LEU A 392 -4.86 -2.09 12.21
C LEU A 392 -5.78 -3.23 12.65
N THR A 393 -5.88 -3.51 13.95
CA THR A 393 -6.62 -4.67 14.49
C THR A 393 -7.84 -4.29 15.31
N LYS A 394 -7.87 -3.08 15.88
CA LYS A 394 -8.95 -2.67 16.80
C LYS A 394 -9.27 -1.17 16.72
N PRO A 395 -10.51 -0.76 17.09
CA PRO A 395 -10.83 0.65 17.23
C PRO A 395 -10.12 1.21 18.48
N LEU A 396 -9.38 2.31 18.30
CA LEU A 396 -8.58 2.90 19.38
C LEU A 396 -9.23 4.17 19.94
N ALA A 397 -9.06 4.39 21.24
CA ALA A 397 -9.40 5.65 21.88
C ALA A 397 -8.52 6.80 21.34
N LYS A 398 -9.05 8.03 21.38
CA LYS A 398 -8.43 9.24 20.81
C LYS A 398 -6.94 9.38 21.17
N VAL A 399 -6.57 9.20 22.44
CA VAL A 399 -5.20 9.40 22.94
C VAL A 399 -4.25 8.38 22.28
N ILE A 400 -4.61 7.09 22.32
CA ILE A 400 -3.81 6.01 21.73
C ILE A 400 -3.74 6.15 20.21
N HIS A 401 -4.86 6.45 19.57
CA HIS A 401 -4.90 6.67 18.14
C HIS A 401 -3.95 7.82 17.72
N SER A 402 -3.99 8.95 18.43
CA SER A 402 -3.09 10.09 18.17
C SER A 402 -1.62 9.75 18.41
N LYS A 403 -1.29 8.95 19.45
CA LYS A 403 0.06 8.42 19.67
C LYS A 403 0.59 7.71 18.42
N TRP A 404 -0.21 6.82 17.85
CA TRP A 404 0.20 6.06 16.67
C TRP A 404 0.31 6.89 15.41
N LEU A 405 -0.53 7.90 15.21
CA LEU A 405 -0.38 8.83 14.10
C LEU A 405 0.97 9.54 14.12
N THR A 406 1.38 10.02 15.29
CA THR A 406 2.69 10.65 15.46
C THR A 406 3.83 9.65 15.26
N ARG A 407 3.74 8.48 15.90
CA ARG A 407 4.75 7.41 15.80
C ARG A 407 4.98 6.92 14.37
N LEU A 408 3.90 6.80 13.57
CA LEU A 408 3.93 6.40 12.16
C LEU A 408 4.19 7.56 11.20
N ARG A 409 4.49 8.74 11.72
CA ARG A 409 4.79 9.95 10.95
C ARG A 409 3.70 10.33 9.93
N LEU A 410 2.46 10.20 10.33
CA LEU A 410 1.31 10.71 9.60
C LEU A 410 1.08 12.19 9.96
N TYR A 411 1.80 13.08 9.29
CA TYR A 411 1.77 14.50 9.63
C TYR A 411 0.92 15.33 8.66
N ALA A 412 0.35 16.41 9.20
CA ALA A 412 -0.28 17.48 8.44
C ALA A 412 0.75 18.58 8.14
N GLY A 413 0.74 19.11 6.91
CA GLY A 413 1.56 20.26 6.54
C GLY A 413 3.01 19.94 6.14
N GLN A 414 3.81 21.00 6.00
CA GLN A 414 5.23 20.93 5.71
C GLN A 414 5.96 20.41 6.96
N GLY A 415 6.24 19.11 6.99
CA GLY A 415 7.14 18.47 7.94
C GLY A 415 7.13 19.06 9.36
N GLY A 416 6.15 18.73 10.18
CA GLY A 416 6.18 19.00 11.60
C GLY A 416 7.20 18.14 12.37
N VAL A 417 8.36 17.89 11.76
CA VAL A 417 9.53 17.35 12.43
C VAL A 417 10.30 18.56 12.94
N SER A 418 9.97 19.02 14.14
CA SER A 418 10.88 19.91 14.84
C SER A 418 12.21 19.18 14.99
N SER A 419 13.31 19.92 14.86
CA SER A 419 14.67 19.41 15.06
C SER A 419 14.89 18.73 16.43
N ALA A 420 13.93 18.81 17.34
CA ALA A 420 13.91 18.15 18.64
C ALA A 420 13.32 16.71 18.63
N GLU A 421 12.66 16.27 17.56
CA GLU A 421 12.09 14.91 17.46
C GLU A 421 12.95 13.94 16.62
N VAL A 422 14.10 14.39 16.14
CA VAL A 422 15.08 13.60 15.36
C VAL A 422 16.26 13.15 16.23
N ALA A 423 16.27 13.47 17.52
CA ALA A 423 17.30 13.05 18.48
C ALA A 423 16.94 11.73 19.16
#